data_898103cd52cd96028efe69b1b2a4128d
#
_entry.id   898103cd52cd96028efe69b1b2a4128d
#
_cell.length_a   1.000
_cell.length_b   1.000
_cell.length_c   1.000
_cell.angle_alpha   90.00
_cell.angle_beta   90.00
_cell.angle_gamma   90.00
#
_symmetry.space_group_name_H-M   'P 1'
#
loop_
_entity.id
_entity.type
_entity.pdbx_description
1 polymer ?
#
loop_
_entity_poly.entity_id
_entity_poly.type
_entity_poly.pdbx_seq_one_letter_code
_entity_poly.pdbx_strand_id
1 'polypeptide(L)'
;MIKTGINLCDDNSLLLVRMLLRHPDVELQWISRHCDDRSKELLESLCGEIPADISAEPDFDNLDLYIGPSTSAMPSLLETHPSLKAIITSGPAPTSDTVLGLAEYNRKALVRGARVAIMPDVATLLGGLALIPAAKNLMLPAAIDGSLMLPGAGDFGFIPGGMSDDTFAALTEQVISQLQTSFTGGIHAASMHQGHSSIAAAEFRFECNTPAEQMLRLYQEFYCDHRHMVVTTGQINESMVLGTNKSVISIHVANHRISVGIMFDSRFKGGAGNQLHLLNLLFGLHEKTGF
;
A
#
# COMPACT_ATOMS: atom_id res chain seq x y z
N MET A 1 8.05 -14.75 18.83
CA MET A 1 8.43 -13.83 17.75
C MET A 1 7.89 -14.39 16.45
N ILE A 2 7.48 -13.54 15.50
CA ILE A 2 6.95 -13.93 14.20
C ILE A 2 8.14 -14.25 13.30
N LYS A 3 8.27 -15.51 12.92
CA LYS A 3 9.34 -16.00 12.05
C LYS A 3 9.03 -15.59 10.61
N THR A 4 9.83 -14.68 10.07
CA THR A 4 9.56 -14.03 8.79
C THR A 4 10.63 -14.34 7.77
N GLY A 5 10.20 -14.67 6.56
CA GLY A 5 11.04 -14.78 5.38
C GLY A 5 10.72 -13.69 4.35
N ILE A 6 11.75 -13.10 3.75
CA ILE A 6 11.60 -12.04 2.77
C ILE A 6 12.36 -12.33 1.48
N ASN A 7 11.70 -12.04 0.35
CA ASN A 7 12.35 -12.02 -0.95
C ASN A 7 12.86 -10.61 -1.24
N LEU A 8 14.20 -10.46 -1.29
CA LEU A 8 14.87 -9.20 -1.54
C LEU A 8 14.95 -8.95 -3.05
N CYS A 9 14.10 -8.06 -3.56
CA CYS A 9 13.97 -7.83 -5.00
C CYS A 9 14.05 -6.35 -5.41
N ASP A 10 13.89 -5.42 -4.46
CA ASP A 10 13.89 -3.99 -4.74
C ASP A 10 14.31 -3.16 -3.51
N ASP A 11 14.41 -1.84 -3.67
CA ASP A 11 14.76 -0.93 -2.58
C ASP A 11 13.71 -0.88 -1.47
N ASN A 12 12.44 -1.20 -1.76
CA ASN A 12 11.41 -1.30 -0.74
C ASN A 12 11.64 -2.53 0.15
N SER A 13 12.01 -3.67 -0.45
CA SER A 13 12.34 -4.87 0.30
C SER A 13 13.60 -4.68 1.15
N LEU A 14 14.59 -3.91 0.65
CA LEU A 14 15.78 -3.50 1.42
C LEU A 14 15.40 -2.65 2.65
N LEU A 15 14.55 -1.63 2.45
CA LEU A 15 14.06 -0.80 3.54
C LEU A 15 13.27 -1.63 4.56
N LEU A 16 12.43 -2.57 4.07
CA LEU A 16 11.66 -3.45 4.94
C LEU A 16 12.57 -4.35 5.78
N VAL A 17 13.63 -4.93 5.22
CA VAL A 17 14.61 -5.73 5.98
C VAL A 17 15.14 -4.92 7.16
N ARG A 18 15.56 -3.67 6.95
CA ARG A 18 16.03 -2.79 8.02
C ARG A 18 14.99 -2.52 9.10
N MET A 19 13.71 -2.40 8.70
CA MET A 19 12.60 -2.23 9.64
C MET A 19 12.34 -3.52 10.43
N LEU A 20 12.34 -4.68 9.77
CA LEU A 20 12.12 -5.99 10.40
C LEU A 20 13.23 -6.35 11.41
N LEU A 21 14.49 -6.04 11.10
CA LEU A 21 15.61 -6.24 12.03
C LEU A 21 15.48 -5.46 13.35
N ARG A 22 14.68 -4.40 13.35
CA ARG A 22 14.42 -3.56 14.54
C ARG A 22 13.05 -3.83 15.16
N HIS A 23 12.24 -4.68 14.55
CA HIS A 23 10.88 -4.94 15.02
C HIS A 23 10.89 -5.85 16.25
N PRO A 24 10.22 -5.46 17.37
CA PRO A 24 10.33 -6.19 18.64
C PRO A 24 9.71 -7.60 18.60
N ASP A 25 8.72 -7.83 17.73
CA ASP A 25 7.96 -9.07 17.67
C ASP A 25 8.30 -9.95 16.46
N VAL A 26 9.29 -9.55 15.63
CA VAL A 26 9.70 -10.25 14.40
C VAL A 26 11.08 -10.85 14.56
N GLU A 27 11.25 -12.03 14.03
CA GLU A 27 12.52 -12.72 13.88
C GLU A 27 12.71 -13.06 12.39
N LEU A 28 13.70 -12.43 11.78
CA LEU A 28 14.01 -12.63 10.36
C LEU A 28 14.80 -13.94 10.21
N GLN A 29 14.18 -14.97 9.63
CA GLN A 29 14.75 -16.31 9.49
C GLN A 29 15.41 -16.52 8.13
N TRP A 30 14.89 -15.87 7.10
CA TRP A 30 15.32 -16.07 5.74
C TRP A 30 15.28 -14.78 4.93
N ILE A 31 16.33 -14.59 4.12
CA ILE A 31 16.38 -13.56 3.08
C ILE A 31 16.81 -14.27 1.78
N SER A 32 16.00 -14.16 0.72
CA SER A 32 16.40 -14.76 -0.55
C SER A 32 17.68 -14.11 -1.06
N ARG A 33 18.60 -14.96 -1.49
CA ARG A 33 19.85 -14.56 -2.13
C ARG A 33 19.82 -14.86 -3.62
N HIS A 34 18.65 -15.18 -4.18
CA HIS A 34 18.53 -15.47 -5.60
C HIS A 34 18.40 -14.14 -6.34
N CYS A 35 19.34 -14.04 -7.21
CA CYS A 35 19.37 -14.14 -8.38
C CYS A 35 19.74 -13.23 -9.51
N ASP A 36 19.38 -12.01 -9.55
CA ASP A 36 19.90 -11.03 -10.48
C ASP A 36 21.00 -10.19 -9.81
N ASP A 37 21.70 -9.42 -10.61
CA ASP A 37 22.77 -8.57 -10.10
C ASP A 37 22.24 -7.51 -9.13
N ARG A 38 20.98 -7.08 -9.27
CA ARG A 38 20.33 -6.13 -8.38
C ARG A 38 20.16 -6.69 -6.96
N SER A 39 19.69 -7.93 -6.83
CA SER A 39 19.55 -8.58 -5.51
C SER A 39 20.88 -8.74 -4.79
N LYS A 40 21.98 -8.95 -5.54
CA LYS A 40 23.33 -9.00 -4.97
C LYS A 40 23.78 -7.64 -4.45
N GLU A 41 23.58 -6.56 -5.22
CA GLU A 41 23.88 -5.19 -4.78
C GLU A 41 23.10 -4.81 -3.52
N LEU A 42 21.80 -5.19 -3.45
CA LEU A 42 20.96 -4.95 -2.28
C LEU A 42 21.49 -5.70 -1.05
N LEU A 43 21.91 -6.97 -1.21
CA LEU A 43 22.52 -7.73 -0.12
C LEU A 43 23.86 -7.13 0.35
N GLU A 44 24.69 -6.68 -0.59
CA GLU A 44 25.96 -6.02 -0.27
C GLU A 44 25.72 -4.74 0.53
N SER A 45 24.65 -4.01 0.23
CA SER A 45 24.26 -2.79 0.97
C SER A 45 23.80 -3.06 2.41
N LEU A 46 23.44 -4.31 2.73
CA LEU A 46 23.12 -4.78 4.09
C LEU A 46 24.32 -5.39 4.83
N CYS A 47 25.52 -5.28 4.28
CA CYS A 47 26.73 -5.84 4.89
C CYS A 47 26.92 -5.32 6.32
N GLY A 48 27.05 -6.26 7.28
CA GLY A 48 27.17 -5.95 8.70
C GLY A 48 25.84 -5.61 9.42
N GLU A 49 24.72 -5.48 8.69
CA GLU A 49 23.41 -5.29 9.31
C GLU A 49 22.67 -6.63 9.53
N ILE A 50 22.93 -7.63 8.69
CA ILE A 50 22.27 -8.93 8.73
C ILE A 50 22.98 -9.86 9.71
N PRO A 51 22.26 -10.47 10.68
CA PRO A 51 22.80 -11.55 11.51
C PRO A 51 23.34 -12.72 10.67
N ALA A 52 24.41 -13.36 11.14
CA ALA A 52 25.10 -14.41 10.39
C ALA A 52 24.30 -15.73 10.27
N ASP A 53 23.31 -15.90 11.11
CA ASP A 53 22.43 -17.07 11.21
C ASP A 53 21.20 -17.05 10.29
N ILE A 54 21.01 -15.93 9.57
CA ILE A 54 19.90 -15.83 8.60
C ILE A 54 20.18 -16.76 7.40
N SER A 55 19.21 -17.65 7.15
CA SER A 55 19.28 -18.64 6.06
C SER A 55 19.22 -17.97 4.68
N ALA A 56 19.91 -18.60 3.71
CA ALA A 56 19.77 -18.25 2.29
C ALA A 56 18.62 -19.02 1.61
N GLU A 57 18.25 -20.18 2.15
CA GLU A 57 17.19 -21.04 1.63
C GLU A 57 15.98 -20.99 2.57
N PRO A 58 14.74 -20.95 2.01
CA PRO A 58 13.53 -20.88 2.82
C PRO A 58 13.26 -22.24 3.48
N ASP A 59 12.95 -22.20 4.77
CA ASP A 59 12.36 -23.33 5.50
C ASP A 59 10.89 -22.97 5.84
N PHE A 60 9.99 -23.27 4.90
CA PHE A 60 8.58 -22.89 5.00
C PHE A 60 7.84 -23.59 6.15
N ASP A 61 8.35 -24.74 6.64
CA ASP A 61 7.78 -25.44 7.82
C ASP A 61 7.98 -24.63 9.09
N ASN A 62 9.01 -23.79 9.14
CA ASN A 62 9.35 -22.96 10.28
C ASN A 62 9.05 -21.46 10.08
N LEU A 63 8.39 -21.06 8.99
CA LEU A 63 7.99 -19.68 8.75
C LEU A 63 6.53 -19.43 9.16
N ASP A 64 6.30 -18.30 9.82
CA ASP A 64 4.97 -17.75 10.07
C ASP A 64 4.50 -16.80 8.96
N LEU A 65 5.46 -16.11 8.31
CA LEU A 65 5.19 -15.09 7.30
C LEU A 65 6.18 -15.14 6.14
N TYR A 66 5.66 -15.17 4.93
CA TYR A 66 6.38 -14.91 3.68
C TYR A 66 6.07 -13.50 3.17
N ILE A 67 7.10 -12.76 2.74
CA ILE A 67 6.94 -11.46 2.08
C ILE A 67 7.71 -11.50 0.75
N GLY A 68 7.01 -11.34 -0.35
CA GLY A 68 7.64 -11.36 -1.67
C GLY A 68 6.66 -11.47 -2.84
N PRO A 69 7.15 -11.64 -4.07
CA PRO A 69 6.31 -11.78 -5.25
C PRO A 69 5.51 -13.09 -5.22
N SER A 70 4.35 -13.08 -5.87
CA SER A 70 3.59 -14.30 -6.15
C SER A 70 4.27 -15.08 -7.25
N THR A 71 4.49 -16.37 -7.02
CA THR A 71 5.01 -17.31 -8.02
C THR A 71 3.96 -18.35 -8.37
N SER A 72 4.16 -19.09 -9.46
CA SER A 72 3.27 -20.19 -9.85
C SER A 72 3.18 -21.31 -8.79
N ALA A 73 4.19 -21.43 -7.94
CA ALA A 73 4.21 -22.40 -6.83
C ALA A 73 3.47 -21.90 -5.58
N MET A 74 3.15 -20.61 -5.47
CA MET A 74 2.57 -20.03 -4.26
C MET A 74 1.24 -20.67 -3.83
N PRO A 75 0.27 -20.98 -4.72
CA PRO A 75 -0.96 -21.66 -4.31
C PRO A 75 -0.68 -23.01 -3.63
N SER A 76 0.15 -23.87 -4.22
CA SER A 76 0.53 -25.17 -3.62
C SER A 76 1.29 -25.01 -2.31
N LEU A 77 2.16 -24.01 -2.21
CA LEU A 77 2.88 -23.70 -0.97
C LEU A 77 1.91 -23.34 0.17
N LEU A 78 0.94 -22.50 -0.11
CA LEU A 78 -0.07 -22.12 0.89
C LEU A 78 -1.00 -23.29 1.27
N GLU A 79 -1.28 -24.21 0.35
CA GLU A 79 -2.04 -25.43 0.65
C GLU A 79 -1.24 -26.37 1.58
N THR A 80 0.06 -26.55 1.29
CA THR A 80 0.94 -27.43 2.07
C THR A 80 1.24 -26.90 3.47
N HIS A 81 1.31 -25.56 3.62
CA HIS A 81 1.61 -24.87 4.89
C HIS A 81 0.42 -23.99 5.33
N PRO A 82 -0.63 -24.58 5.90
CA PRO A 82 -1.89 -23.86 6.19
C PRO A 82 -1.75 -22.76 7.26
N SER A 83 -0.72 -22.81 8.10
CA SER A 83 -0.40 -21.77 9.09
C SER A 83 0.37 -20.57 8.50
N LEU A 84 1.04 -20.76 7.36
CA LEU A 84 1.84 -19.71 6.72
C LEU A 84 0.95 -18.57 6.24
N LYS A 85 1.29 -17.35 6.62
CA LYS A 85 0.72 -16.13 6.07
C LYS A 85 1.61 -15.55 4.98
N ALA A 86 1.04 -14.76 4.07
CA ALA A 86 1.81 -14.14 3.00
C ALA A 86 1.42 -12.69 2.75
N ILE A 87 2.41 -11.85 2.50
CA ILE A 87 2.26 -10.51 1.92
C ILE A 87 2.86 -10.55 0.53
N ILE A 88 1.99 -10.48 -0.47
CA ILE A 88 2.37 -10.55 -1.88
C ILE A 88 2.71 -9.15 -2.36
N THR A 89 3.94 -8.94 -2.77
CA THR A 89 4.44 -7.63 -3.20
C THR A 89 4.16 -7.33 -4.67
N SER A 90 4.05 -8.38 -5.49
CA SER A 90 3.75 -8.27 -6.93
C SER A 90 3.25 -9.60 -7.49
N GLY A 91 2.66 -9.55 -8.68
CA GLY A 91 2.10 -10.73 -9.35
C GLY A 91 0.62 -10.97 -9.01
N PRO A 92 0.05 -12.08 -9.50
CA PRO A 92 -1.38 -12.37 -9.32
C PRO A 92 -1.69 -12.79 -7.88
N ALA A 93 -2.95 -12.59 -7.48
CA ALA A 93 -3.48 -13.12 -6.22
C ALA A 93 -3.35 -14.66 -6.21
N PRO A 94 -2.65 -15.26 -5.22
CA PRO A 94 -2.41 -16.71 -5.23
C PRO A 94 -3.65 -17.53 -4.85
N THR A 95 -4.60 -16.94 -4.15
CA THR A 95 -5.83 -17.60 -3.69
C THR A 95 -7.04 -16.68 -3.85
N SER A 96 -8.24 -17.25 -3.92
CA SER A 96 -9.49 -16.47 -4.08
C SER A 96 -9.86 -15.64 -2.86
N ASP A 97 -9.32 -15.96 -1.69
CA ASP A 97 -9.49 -15.26 -0.42
C ASP A 97 -8.37 -14.25 -0.11
N THR A 98 -7.52 -13.98 -1.11
CA THR A 98 -6.49 -12.94 -1.01
C THR A 98 -7.12 -11.57 -0.78
N VAL A 99 -6.69 -10.87 0.28
CA VAL A 99 -7.21 -9.56 0.65
C VAL A 99 -6.32 -8.47 0.07
N LEU A 100 -6.94 -7.47 -0.59
CA LEU A 100 -6.21 -6.28 -1.03
C LEU A 100 -5.67 -5.53 0.19
N GLY A 101 -4.37 -5.30 0.22
CA GLY A 101 -3.61 -4.66 1.30
C GLY A 101 -3.81 -3.15 1.42
N LEU A 102 -5.01 -2.67 1.12
CA LEU A 102 -5.48 -1.33 1.43
C LEU A 102 -5.98 -1.34 2.89
N ALA A 103 -5.05 -1.16 3.83
CA ALA A 103 -5.27 -1.39 5.26
C ALA A 103 -6.43 -0.57 5.82
N GLU A 104 -6.59 0.67 5.38
CA GLU A 104 -7.65 1.58 5.83
C GLU A 104 -9.06 1.14 5.37
N TYR A 105 -9.13 0.35 4.32
CA TYR A 105 -10.40 -0.20 3.82
C TYR A 105 -10.64 -1.62 4.34
N ASN A 106 -9.63 -2.48 4.28
CA ASN A 106 -9.73 -3.90 4.57
C ASN A 106 -9.26 -4.30 5.98
N ARG A 107 -9.07 -3.33 6.89
CA ARG A 107 -8.56 -3.57 8.25
C ARG A 107 -9.27 -4.73 8.96
N LYS A 108 -10.60 -4.79 8.87
CA LYS A 108 -11.37 -5.87 9.52
C LYS A 108 -11.06 -7.25 8.96
N ALA A 109 -10.92 -7.36 7.64
CA ALA A 109 -10.59 -8.62 6.97
C ALA A 109 -9.16 -9.07 7.34
N LEU A 110 -8.20 -8.12 7.31
CA LEU A 110 -6.81 -8.39 7.65
C LEU A 110 -6.65 -8.89 9.09
N VAL A 111 -7.31 -8.24 10.06
CA VAL A 111 -7.22 -8.62 11.49
C VAL A 111 -7.99 -9.90 11.81
N ARG A 112 -9.10 -10.20 11.11
CA ARG A 112 -10.00 -11.31 11.45
C ARG A 112 -9.63 -12.67 10.87
N GLY A 113 -8.51 -12.79 10.20
CA GLY A 113 -8.04 -14.10 9.75
C GLY A 113 -7.64 -14.18 8.30
N ALA A 114 -7.41 -13.04 7.61
CA ALA A 114 -6.75 -13.09 6.32
C ALA A 114 -5.40 -13.80 6.43
N ARG A 115 -5.15 -14.74 5.52
CA ARG A 115 -3.86 -15.44 5.40
C ARG A 115 -2.95 -14.75 4.41
N VAL A 116 -3.54 -14.18 3.37
CA VAL A 116 -2.81 -13.58 2.25
C VAL A 116 -3.29 -12.15 2.04
N ALA A 117 -2.36 -11.22 2.07
CA ALA A 117 -2.56 -9.85 1.65
C ALA A 117 -1.75 -9.57 0.37
N ILE A 118 -2.35 -8.89 -0.61
CA ILE A 118 -1.63 -8.42 -1.80
C ILE A 118 -1.45 -6.91 -1.72
N MET A 119 -0.22 -6.45 -1.96
CA MET A 119 0.10 -5.02 -1.97
C MET A 119 -0.63 -4.32 -3.11
N PRO A 120 -1.34 -3.23 -2.85
CA PRO A 120 -1.82 -2.35 -3.90
C PRO A 120 -0.65 -1.58 -4.52
N ASP A 121 -0.74 -1.26 -5.79
CA ASP A 121 0.16 -0.29 -6.41
C ASP A 121 -0.08 1.13 -5.87
N VAL A 122 0.87 2.03 -6.12
CA VAL A 122 0.84 3.41 -5.61
C VAL A 122 -0.39 4.17 -6.10
N ALA A 123 -0.81 3.94 -7.34
CA ALA A 123 -1.95 4.63 -7.92
C ALA A 123 -3.27 4.14 -7.29
N THR A 124 -3.40 2.82 -7.06
CA THR A 124 -4.55 2.24 -6.32
C THR A 124 -4.62 2.76 -4.88
N LEU A 125 -3.48 2.96 -4.22
CA LEU A 125 -3.44 3.60 -2.89
C LEU A 125 -3.92 5.04 -2.95
N LEU A 126 -3.43 5.84 -3.91
CA LEU A 126 -3.85 7.23 -4.08
C LEU A 126 -5.36 7.34 -4.30
N GLY A 127 -5.88 6.62 -5.29
CA GLY A 127 -7.31 6.63 -5.61
C GLY A 127 -8.17 6.05 -4.50
N GLY A 128 -7.79 4.91 -3.96
CA GLY A 128 -8.54 4.24 -2.89
C GLY A 128 -8.64 5.11 -1.65
N LEU A 129 -7.51 5.59 -1.13
CA LEU A 129 -7.52 6.43 0.08
C LEU A 129 -8.27 7.76 -0.14
N ALA A 130 -8.19 8.36 -1.32
CA ALA A 130 -8.88 9.62 -1.60
C ALA A 130 -10.39 9.45 -1.79
N LEU A 131 -10.87 8.39 -2.41
CA LEU A 131 -12.25 8.28 -2.90
C LEU A 131 -13.16 7.37 -2.07
N ILE A 132 -12.60 6.40 -1.33
CA ILE A 132 -13.40 5.44 -0.54
C ILE A 132 -14.36 6.11 0.45
N PRO A 133 -14.00 7.17 1.21
CA PRO A 133 -14.94 7.80 2.12
C PRO A 133 -16.18 8.35 1.40
N ALA A 134 -15.99 8.98 0.24
CA ALA A 134 -17.09 9.49 -0.58
C ALA A 134 -17.91 8.36 -1.20
N ALA A 135 -17.26 7.30 -1.70
CA ALA A 135 -17.93 6.13 -2.27
C ALA A 135 -18.81 5.41 -1.26
N LYS A 136 -18.34 5.20 -0.03
CA LYS A 136 -19.14 4.60 1.05
C LYS A 136 -20.39 5.38 1.42
N ASN A 137 -20.40 6.66 1.13
CA ASN A 137 -21.54 7.55 1.38
C ASN A 137 -22.35 7.84 0.10
N LEU A 138 -22.11 7.08 -0.98
CA LEU A 138 -22.79 7.18 -2.26
C LEU A 138 -22.72 8.58 -2.89
N MET A 139 -21.59 9.26 -2.71
CA MET A 139 -21.40 10.66 -3.11
C MET A 139 -20.61 10.85 -4.40
N LEU A 140 -20.07 9.79 -4.98
CA LEU A 140 -19.30 9.90 -6.22
C LEU A 140 -20.24 10.08 -7.43
N PRO A 141 -19.97 11.06 -8.30
CA PRO A 141 -20.68 11.21 -9.58
C PRO A 141 -20.21 10.13 -10.58
N ALA A 142 -20.83 10.14 -11.77
CA ALA A 142 -20.48 9.21 -12.84
C ALA A 142 -19.06 9.43 -13.41
N ALA A 143 -18.49 10.61 -13.29
CA ALA A 143 -17.16 10.91 -13.76
C ALA A 143 -16.34 11.68 -12.70
N ILE A 144 -15.07 11.35 -12.59
CA ILE A 144 -14.11 11.97 -11.66
C ILE A 144 -12.86 12.34 -12.46
N ASP A 145 -12.43 13.59 -12.33
CA ASP A 145 -11.18 14.05 -12.92
C ASP A 145 -10.05 13.83 -11.91
N GLY A 146 -8.97 13.13 -12.31
CA GLY A 146 -7.79 12.87 -11.52
C GLY A 146 -6.54 13.50 -12.09
N SER A 147 -5.67 14.01 -11.24
CA SER A 147 -4.30 14.41 -11.57
C SER A 147 -3.34 13.70 -10.61
N LEU A 148 -2.34 13.00 -11.16
CA LEU A 148 -1.43 12.18 -10.39
C LEU A 148 0.00 12.63 -10.60
N MET A 149 0.75 12.63 -9.50
CA MET A 149 2.20 12.71 -9.48
C MET A 149 2.73 11.40 -8.87
N LEU A 150 3.36 10.59 -9.71
CA LEU A 150 3.96 9.33 -9.30
C LEU A 150 5.47 9.50 -9.13
N PRO A 151 6.13 8.75 -8.25
CA PRO A 151 7.57 8.80 -8.10
C PRO A 151 8.26 8.41 -9.41
N GLY A 152 9.39 9.04 -9.71
CA GLY A 152 10.15 8.79 -10.94
C GLY A 152 10.73 7.37 -10.98
N ALA A 153 10.83 6.80 -12.17
CA ALA A 153 11.33 5.44 -12.40
C ALA A 153 12.86 5.26 -12.18
N GLY A 154 13.59 6.32 -11.80
CA GLY A 154 15.06 6.31 -11.77
C GLY A 154 15.70 5.80 -10.49
N ASP A 155 15.09 6.00 -9.33
CA ASP A 155 15.75 5.77 -8.04
C ASP A 155 15.00 4.88 -7.05
N PHE A 156 13.75 4.57 -7.26
CA PHE A 156 12.92 3.86 -6.27
C PHE A 156 11.97 2.87 -6.93
N GLY A 157 12.46 1.68 -7.19
CA GLY A 157 11.74 0.44 -7.41
C GLY A 157 10.43 0.50 -8.19
N PHE A 158 10.38 -0.36 -9.14
CA PHE A 158 9.25 -0.94 -9.85
C PHE A 158 7.94 -0.11 -9.88
N ILE A 159 7.85 0.80 -10.83
CA ILE A 159 6.58 1.04 -11.52
C ILE A 159 6.50 -0.13 -12.52
N PRO A 160 5.54 -1.05 -12.39
CA PRO A 160 5.31 -2.08 -13.40
C PRO A 160 5.23 -1.38 -14.75
N GLY A 161 6.02 -1.84 -15.72
CA GLY A 161 6.27 -1.15 -16.99
C GLY A 161 5.04 -0.51 -17.55
N GLY A 162 5.12 0.80 -17.77
CA GLY A 162 4.15 1.61 -18.49
C GLY A 162 2.70 1.31 -18.07
N MET A 163 2.26 1.78 -16.92
CA MET A 163 0.81 1.83 -16.67
C MET A 163 0.22 2.73 -17.75
N SER A 164 -0.54 2.14 -18.65
CA SER A 164 -1.45 2.89 -19.51
C SER A 164 -2.49 3.57 -18.62
N ASP A 165 -2.99 4.73 -19.04
CA ASP A 165 -4.07 5.45 -18.35
C ASP A 165 -5.24 4.53 -17.97
N ASP A 166 -5.51 3.49 -18.79
CA ASP A 166 -6.55 2.48 -18.59
C ASP A 166 -6.31 1.56 -17.37
N THR A 167 -5.06 1.30 -16.99
CA THR A 167 -4.75 0.34 -15.89
C THR A 167 -4.90 1.00 -14.51
N PHE A 168 -4.66 2.30 -14.40
CA PHE A 168 -4.83 3.06 -13.17
C PHE A 168 -6.28 3.05 -12.68
N ALA A 169 -7.21 3.28 -13.59
CA ALA A 169 -8.62 3.37 -13.27
C ALA A 169 -9.17 2.02 -12.80
N ALA A 170 -8.77 0.90 -13.41
CA ALA A 170 -9.44 -0.39 -13.27
C ALA A 170 -9.51 -0.91 -11.82
N LEU A 171 -8.40 -0.93 -11.07
CA LEU A 171 -8.41 -1.43 -9.68
C LEU A 171 -9.12 -0.47 -8.74
N THR A 172 -8.92 0.84 -8.90
CA THR A 172 -9.61 1.84 -8.09
C THR A 172 -11.11 1.82 -8.37
N GLU A 173 -11.51 1.73 -9.63
CA GLU A 173 -12.91 1.60 -10.05
C GLU A 173 -13.55 0.32 -9.53
N GLN A 174 -12.83 -0.80 -9.53
CA GLN A 174 -13.32 -2.06 -8.97
C GLN A 174 -13.63 -1.91 -7.48
N VAL A 175 -12.76 -1.29 -6.68
CA VAL A 175 -13.00 -1.05 -5.25
C VAL A 175 -14.19 -0.10 -5.07
N ILE A 176 -14.26 0.98 -5.83
CA ILE A 176 -15.34 1.96 -5.75
C ILE A 176 -16.69 1.35 -6.14
N SER A 177 -16.77 0.58 -7.23
CA SER A 177 -18.01 -0.05 -7.70
C SER A 177 -18.55 -1.08 -6.71
N GLN A 178 -17.71 -1.74 -5.93
CA GLN A 178 -18.12 -2.60 -4.83
C GLN A 178 -18.80 -1.82 -3.69
N LEU A 179 -18.40 -0.57 -3.46
CA LEU A 179 -18.94 0.29 -2.42
C LEU A 179 -20.14 1.09 -2.88
N GLN A 180 -20.10 1.57 -4.10
CA GLN A 180 -21.14 2.36 -4.73
C GLN A 180 -21.53 1.73 -6.06
N THR A 181 -22.53 0.85 -6.05
CA THR A 181 -23.00 0.12 -7.25
C THR A 181 -23.57 1.04 -8.33
N SER A 182 -23.98 2.26 -7.97
CA SER A 182 -24.42 3.29 -8.93
C SER A 182 -23.26 4.01 -9.62
N PHE A 183 -22.01 3.78 -9.21
CA PHE A 183 -20.83 4.30 -9.88
C PHE A 183 -20.62 3.49 -11.17
N THR A 184 -20.99 4.07 -12.29
CA THR A 184 -20.87 3.46 -13.63
C THR A 184 -19.91 4.19 -14.53
N GLY A 185 -19.27 5.23 -13.98
CA GLY A 185 -18.36 6.09 -14.71
C GLY A 185 -16.91 5.71 -14.52
N GLY A 186 -16.02 6.49 -15.12
CA GLY A 186 -14.58 6.32 -15.08
C GLY A 186 -13.89 7.39 -14.24
N ILE A 187 -12.71 7.05 -13.76
CA ILE A 187 -11.74 7.99 -13.24
C ILE A 187 -10.85 8.41 -14.41
N HIS A 188 -11.00 9.65 -14.88
CA HIS A 188 -10.20 10.18 -15.96
C HIS A 188 -8.92 10.80 -15.40
N ALA A 189 -7.77 10.18 -15.68
CA ALA A 189 -6.48 10.75 -15.36
C ALA A 189 -6.20 11.91 -16.32
N ALA A 190 -6.54 13.13 -15.92
CA ALA A 190 -6.33 14.35 -16.73
C ALA A 190 -4.85 14.69 -16.92
N SER A 191 -3.98 14.26 -16.00
CA SER A 191 -2.52 14.40 -16.11
C SER A 191 -1.80 13.40 -15.22
N MET A 192 -0.75 12.79 -15.76
CA MET A 192 0.21 11.99 -15.00
C MET A 192 1.59 12.64 -15.13
N HIS A 193 2.22 12.92 -14.00
CA HIS A 193 3.57 13.50 -13.95
C HIS A 193 4.49 12.55 -13.17
N GLN A 194 5.72 12.37 -13.65
CA GLN A 194 6.78 11.75 -12.88
C GLN A 194 7.47 12.79 -12.02
N GLY A 195 7.44 12.59 -10.70
CA GLY A 195 8.22 13.39 -9.76
C GLY A 195 9.67 12.94 -9.69
N HIS A 196 10.52 13.75 -9.10
CA HIS A 196 11.95 13.43 -8.85
C HIS A 196 12.20 12.91 -7.43
N SER A 197 11.15 12.80 -6.61
CA SER A 197 11.23 12.33 -5.22
C SER A 197 10.44 11.03 -5.02
N SER A 198 10.56 10.43 -3.86
CA SER A 198 9.73 9.28 -3.45
C SER A 198 8.27 9.66 -3.15
N ILE A 199 7.91 10.92 -3.29
CA ILE A 199 6.56 11.39 -2.99
C ILE A 199 5.59 11.02 -4.10
N ALA A 200 4.50 10.40 -3.68
CA ALA A 200 3.32 10.17 -4.51
C ALA A 200 2.19 11.11 -4.07
N ALA A 201 1.55 11.77 -5.03
CA ALA A 201 0.42 12.64 -4.77
C ALA A 201 -0.65 12.52 -5.85
N ALA A 202 -1.88 12.82 -5.48
CA ALA A 202 -2.98 12.93 -6.43
C ALA A 202 -3.97 14.01 -5.98
N GLU A 203 -4.71 14.53 -6.94
CA GLU A 203 -5.87 15.39 -6.71
C GLU A 203 -7.05 14.85 -7.54
N PHE A 204 -8.16 14.58 -6.87
CA PHE A 204 -9.40 14.13 -7.50
C PHE A 204 -10.46 15.22 -7.37
N ARG A 205 -11.09 15.57 -8.51
CA ARG A 205 -12.10 16.62 -8.56
C ARG A 205 -13.41 16.04 -9.10
N PHE A 206 -14.49 16.33 -8.39
CA PHE A 206 -15.83 15.91 -8.80
C PHE A 206 -16.91 16.87 -8.28
N GLU A 207 -18.09 16.80 -8.90
CA GLU A 207 -19.25 17.58 -8.45
C GLU A 207 -19.84 17.01 -7.18
N CYS A 208 -20.15 17.89 -6.24
CA CYS A 208 -20.75 17.52 -4.96
C CYS A 208 -21.57 18.68 -4.42
N ASN A 209 -22.79 18.37 -4.00
CA ASN A 209 -23.70 19.35 -3.37
C ASN A 209 -23.57 19.41 -1.84
N THR A 210 -22.66 18.60 -1.26
CA THR A 210 -22.46 18.52 0.18
C THR A 210 -21.68 19.76 0.67
N PRO A 211 -22.09 20.42 1.77
CA PRO A 211 -21.33 21.50 2.36
C PRO A 211 -19.91 21.12 2.76
N ALA A 212 -18.96 22.05 2.66
CA ALA A 212 -17.54 21.81 2.94
C ALA A 212 -17.29 21.21 4.34
N GLU A 213 -17.96 21.74 5.37
CA GLU A 213 -17.83 21.23 6.74
C GLU A 213 -18.30 19.79 6.89
N GLN A 214 -19.39 19.43 6.22
CA GLN A 214 -19.92 18.07 6.26
C GLN A 214 -19.01 17.10 5.54
N MET A 215 -18.43 17.50 4.40
CA MET A 215 -17.47 16.69 3.67
C MET A 215 -16.19 16.47 4.48
N LEU A 216 -15.65 17.52 5.07
CA LEU A 216 -14.49 17.42 5.95
C LEU A 216 -14.76 16.47 7.13
N ARG A 217 -15.89 16.62 7.80
CA ARG A 217 -16.30 15.76 8.92
C ARG A 217 -16.41 14.30 8.49
N LEU A 218 -17.00 14.01 7.32
CA LEU A 218 -17.12 12.67 6.77
C LEU A 218 -15.75 11.98 6.62
N TYR A 219 -14.76 12.67 6.07
CA TYR A 219 -13.42 12.14 5.94
C TYR A 219 -12.70 11.99 7.29
N GLN A 220 -12.88 12.96 8.18
CA GLN A 220 -12.31 12.89 9.54
C GLN A 220 -12.90 11.72 10.33
N GLU A 221 -14.20 11.50 10.29
CA GLU A 221 -14.87 10.38 10.95
C GLU A 221 -14.46 9.04 10.34
N PHE A 222 -14.31 8.97 9.00
CA PHE A 222 -13.87 7.76 8.34
C PHE A 222 -12.46 7.35 8.78
N TYR A 223 -11.53 8.32 8.89
CA TYR A 223 -10.13 8.06 9.19
C TYR A 223 -9.75 8.24 10.68
N CYS A 224 -10.71 8.51 11.59
CA CYS A 224 -10.41 8.79 12.99
C CYS A 224 -9.65 7.66 13.71
N ASP A 225 -9.92 6.42 13.35
CA ASP A 225 -9.27 5.22 13.92
C ASP A 225 -8.05 4.74 13.14
N HIS A 226 -7.69 5.41 12.03
CA HIS A 226 -6.57 5.03 11.18
C HIS A 226 -5.31 5.82 11.53
N ARG A 227 -4.36 5.15 12.18
CA ARG A 227 -3.17 5.77 12.82
C ARG A 227 -2.19 6.44 11.85
N HIS A 228 -2.25 6.07 10.56
CA HIS A 228 -1.38 6.59 9.51
C HIS A 228 -2.08 7.60 8.60
N MET A 229 -3.30 8.01 8.93
CA MET A 229 -4.07 8.97 8.14
C MET A 229 -4.21 10.32 8.84
N VAL A 230 -4.07 11.38 8.07
CA VAL A 230 -4.29 12.76 8.51
C VAL A 230 -5.21 13.46 7.52
N VAL A 231 -6.29 14.08 8.00
CA VAL A 231 -7.24 14.84 7.18
C VAL A 231 -7.16 16.31 7.55
N THR A 232 -7.00 17.19 6.57
CA THR A 232 -6.83 18.63 6.73
C THR A 232 -7.61 19.43 5.67
N THR A 233 -7.79 20.73 5.90
CA THR A 233 -8.19 21.70 4.88
C THR A 233 -7.02 22.58 4.41
N GLY A 234 -5.86 22.41 5.03
CA GLY A 234 -4.64 23.13 4.67
C GLY A 234 -3.94 22.57 3.45
N GLN A 235 -2.95 23.29 2.97
CA GLN A 235 -2.06 22.81 1.92
C GLN A 235 -1.22 21.64 2.43
N ILE A 236 -1.06 20.62 1.59
CA ILE A 236 -0.16 19.50 1.85
C ILE A 236 1.22 19.86 1.32
N ASN A 237 2.26 19.51 2.08
CA ASN A 237 3.65 19.61 1.62
C ASN A 237 4.42 18.32 1.93
N GLU A 238 5.51 18.10 1.21
CA GLU A 238 6.30 16.87 1.30
C GLU A 238 6.83 16.58 2.71
N SER A 239 7.18 17.62 3.48
CA SER A 239 7.70 17.45 4.84
C SER A 239 6.71 16.79 5.81
N MET A 240 5.42 16.78 5.49
CA MET A 240 4.39 16.14 6.32
C MET A 240 4.42 14.60 6.21
N VAL A 241 4.95 14.06 5.12
CA VAL A 241 4.87 12.64 4.79
C VAL A 241 6.23 11.98 4.57
N LEU A 242 7.26 12.74 4.15
CA LEU A 242 8.58 12.22 3.79
C LEU A 242 9.18 11.39 4.94
N GLY A 243 9.64 10.18 4.62
CA GLY A 243 10.23 9.25 5.59
C GLY A 243 9.23 8.65 6.59
N THR A 244 7.93 8.74 6.33
CA THR A 244 6.89 8.23 7.25
C THR A 244 5.85 7.38 6.52
N ASN A 245 5.15 6.52 7.27
CA ASN A 245 4.00 5.76 6.75
C ASN A 245 2.69 6.58 6.73
N LYS A 246 2.76 7.89 6.86
CA LYS A 246 1.58 8.76 6.87
C LYS A 246 1.08 9.04 5.46
N SER A 247 -0.25 9.10 5.33
CA SER A 247 -0.93 9.73 4.20
C SER A 247 -1.67 10.97 4.70
N VAL A 248 -1.55 12.06 3.98
CA VAL A 248 -2.26 13.31 4.28
C VAL A 248 -3.28 13.57 3.20
N ILE A 249 -4.52 13.78 3.60
CA ILE A 249 -5.64 14.14 2.72
C ILE A 249 -6.04 15.58 2.99
N SER A 250 -6.13 16.38 1.93
CA SER A 250 -6.64 17.74 1.96
C SER A 250 -7.96 17.85 1.20
N ILE A 251 -8.95 18.51 1.79
CA ILE A 251 -10.29 18.61 1.21
C ILE A 251 -10.63 20.09 1.04
N HIS A 252 -10.97 20.43 -0.18
CA HIS A 252 -11.46 21.75 -0.54
C HIS A 252 -12.80 21.63 -1.27
N VAL A 253 -13.78 22.44 -0.87
CA VAL A 253 -15.08 22.50 -1.53
C VAL A 253 -15.33 23.94 -1.94
N ALA A 254 -15.57 24.16 -3.21
CA ALA A 254 -15.91 25.47 -3.76
C ALA A 254 -16.84 25.31 -4.96
N ASN A 255 -17.87 26.15 -5.07
CA ASN A 255 -18.76 26.20 -6.22
C ASN A 255 -19.35 24.83 -6.64
N HIS A 256 -19.85 24.05 -5.68
CA HIS A 256 -20.37 22.70 -5.89
C HIS A 256 -19.36 21.67 -6.44
N ARG A 257 -18.08 21.97 -6.33
CA ARG A 257 -16.99 21.03 -6.65
C ARG A 257 -16.18 20.74 -5.42
N ILE A 258 -15.84 19.48 -5.25
CA ILE A 258 -14.87 19.01 -4.28
C ILE A 258 -13.54 18.72 -4.96
N SER A 259 -12.46 19.10 -4.29
CA SER A 259 -11.11 18.66 -4.60
C SER A 259 -10.58 17.88 -3.41
N VAL A 260 -10.20 16.64 -3.63
CA VAL A 260 -9.58 15.75 -2.65
C VAL A 260 -8.13 15.55 -3.05
N GLY A 261 -7.23 16.24 -2.37
CA GLY A 261 -5.80 16.04 -2.51
C GLY A 261 -5.30 14.95 -1.58
N ILE A 262 -4.36 14.13 -2.02
CA ILE A 262 -3.68 13.12 -1.20
C ILE A 262 -2.21 13.10 -1.48
N MET A 263 -1.39 12.85 -0.46
CA MET A 263 0.06 12.73 -0.57
C MET A 263 0.59 11.72 0.44
N PHE A 264 1.60 10.93 0.03
CA PHE A 264 2.37 10.06 0.91
C PHE A 264 3.77 9.77 0.33
N ASP A 265 4.67 9.23 1.16
CA ASP A 265 5.97 8.70 0.70
C ASP A 265 5.76 7.27 0.15
N SER A 266 6.07 7.05 -1.12
CA SER A 266 5.87 5.77 -1.80
C SER A 266 6.76 4.64 -1.27
N ARG A 267 7.92 4.96 -0.69
CA ARG A 267 8.80 3.96 -0.06
C ARG A 267 8.21 3.43 1.25
N PHE A 268 7.53 4.28 1.99
CA PHE A 268 6.88 3.90 3.23
C PHE A 268 5.44 3.46 2.96
N LYS A 269 4.52 4.37 2.71
CA LYS A 269 3.10 4.04 2.52
C LYS A 269 2.82 3.25 1.26
N GLY A 270 3.56 3.50 0.18
CA GLY A 270 3.47 2.73 -1.06
C GLY A 270 4.28 1.43 -1.06
N GLY A 271 5.16 1.21 -0.09
CA GLY A 271 6.14 0.12 -0.06
C GLY A 271 6.33 -0.51 1.31
N ALA A 272 7.57 -0.43 1.82
CA ALA A 272 8.00 -1.11 3.05
C ALA A 272 7.13 -0.79 4.28
N GLY A 273 6.74 0.45 4.45
CA GLY A 273 5.91 0.83 5.59
C GLY A 273 4.51 0.21 5.52
N ASN A 274 3.89 0.11 4.33
CA ASN A 274 2.61 -0.59 4.20
C ASN A 274 2.76 -2.10 4.42
N GLN A 275 3.85 -2.71 3.95
CA GLN A 275 4.14 -4.12 4.21
C GLN A 275 4.27 -4.40 5.72
N LEU A 276 4.98 -3.54 6.45
CA LEU A 276 5.07 -3.62 7.91
C LEU A 276 3.70 -3.41 8.59
N HIS A 277 2.92 -2.46 8.10
CA HIS A 277 1.55 -2.24 8.59
C HIS A 277 0.66 -3.47 8.38
N LEU A 278 0.72 -4.10 7.20
CA LEU A 278 0.00 -5.34 6.91
C LEU A 278 0.46 -6.50 7.80
N LEU A 279 1.77 -6.64 8.05
CA LEU A 279 2.29 -7.62 9.00
C LEU A 279 1.65 -7.41 10.37
N ASN A 280 1.67 -6.19 10.89
CA ASN A 280 1.08 -5.88 12.18
C ASN A 280 -0.41 -6.25 12.26
N LEU A 281 -1.17 -5.94 11.20
CA LEU A 281 -2.60 -6.29 11.14
C LEU A 281 -2.84 -7.78 11.04
N LEU A 282 -2.09 -8.49 10.19
CA LEU A 282 -2.23 -9.94 10.01
C LEU A 282 -1.95 -10.72 11.30
N PHE A 283 -1.06 -10.22 12.14
CA PHE A 283 -0.71 -10.87 13.43
C PHE A 283 -1.37 -10.21 14.64
N GLY A 284 -2.27 -9.26 14.45
CA GLY A 284 -3.01 -8.60 15.52
C GLY A 284 -2.14 -7.73 16.42
N LEU A 285 -1.00 -7.27 15.93
CA LEU A 285 -0.12 -6.35 16.63
C LEU A 285 -0.66 -4.90 16.55
N HIS A 286 -0.10 -4.03 17.38
CA HIS A 286 -0.43 -2.60 17.28
C HIS A 286 0.14 -2.01 15.98
N GLU A 287 -0.68 -1.26 15.25
CA GLU A 287 -0.39 -0.78 13.89
C GLU A 287 0.92 0.03 13.75
N LYS A 288 1.41 0.63 14.84
CA LYS A 288 2.65 1.42 14.86
C LYS A 288 3.88 0.65 15.35
N THR A 289 3.76 -0.65 15.62
CA THR A 289 4.91 -1.44 16.09
C THR A 289 5.97 -1.52 14.99
N GLY A 290 7.21 -1.26 15.31
CA GLY A 290 8.34 -1.31 14.37
C GLY A 290 8.54 -0.07 13.48
N PHE A 291 7.71 1.00 13.63
CA PHE A 291 7.88 2.27 12.90
C PHE A 291 8.75 3.27 13.63
#